data_54a80adefffac29d0133d5b57acc0598
#
_entry.id   54a80adefffac29d0133d5b57acc0598
#
_cell.length_a   1.000
_cell.length_b   1.000
_cell.length_c   1.000
_cell.angle_alpha   90.00
_cell.angle_beta   90.00
_cell.angle_gamma   90.00
#
_symmetry.space_group_name_H-M   'P 1'
#
loop_
_entity.id
_entity.type
_entity.pdbx_description
1 polymer ?
#
loop_
_entity_poly.entity_id
_entity_poly.type
_entity_poly.pdbx_seq_one_letter_code
_entity_poly.pdbx_strand_id
1 'polypeptide(L)'
;MQKISNSHPLKFPNAIIGFVDLKDSDAEKDLEEHMNFQNFRGIRQILKNKEHDNDLMLNNIWLENFKLINKFELSFDLLIYYSQYKLAIDVIKKFPNVQFVINHCLWPEESIGDFEGWTTAIREISGLDNVALKISGFGEWKIDWNTNFISNYINIALDAFGTKRCMFASNFPVDKFISHSSYESFWSSYFKITSHLSNDEANDVFMKN
;
A
#
# COMPACT_ATOMS: atom_id res chain seq x y z
N MET A 1 -2.66 4.57 18.68
CA MET A 1 -2.84 5.57 17.62
C MET A 1 -4.05 6.49 17.90
N GLN A 2 -5.28 6.01 18.16
CA GLN A 2 -6.46 6.86 18.40
C GLN A 2 -6.25 7.89 19.54
N LYS A 3 -5.64 7.49 20.65
CA LYS A 3 -5.33 8.43 21.75
C LYS A 3 -4.41 9.58 21.30
N ILE A 4 -3.43 9.29 20.43
CA ILE A 4 -2.53 10.32 19.85
C ILE A 4 -3.35 11.28 18.97
N SER A 5 -4.21 10.75 18.09
CA SER A 5 -5.08 11.57 17.26
C SER A 5 -5.98 12.48 18.11
N ASN A 6 -6.60 11.95 19.15
CA ASN A 6 -7.50 12.72 20.02
C ASN A 6 -6.81 13.90 20.74
N SER A 7 -5.52 13.74 21.06
CA SER A 7 -4.72 14.78 21.74
C SER A 7 -4.02 15.75 20.77
N HIS A 8 -3.93 15.42 19.48
CA HIS A 8 -3.23 16.25 18.51
C HIS A 8 -4.12 17.41 18.03
N PRO A 9 -3.64 18.67 17.97
CA PRO A 9 -4.44 19.84 17.56
C PRO A 9 -5.11 19.68 16.18
N LEU A 10 -4.42 19.04 15.25
CA LEU A 10 -4.92 18.77 13.89
C LEU A 10 -5.60 17.41 13.75
N LYS A 11 -5.83 16.68 14.87
CA LYS A 11 -6.46 15.36 14.88
C LYS A 11 -5.72 14.29 14.04
N PHE A 12 -4.39 14.41 13.89
CA PHE A 12 -3.58 13.39 13.24
C PHE A 12 -3.23 12.22 14.18
N PRO A 13 -3.20 10.97 13.64
CA PRO A 13 -3.59 10.59 12.29
C PRO A 13 -5.11 10.57 12.08
N ASN A 14 -5.58 11.01 10.91
CA ASN A 14 -6.99 11.03 10.54
C ASN A 14 -7.53 9.66 10.11
N ALA A 15 -6.64 8.77 9.66
CA ALA A 15 -6.94 7.39 9.31
C ALA A 15 -5.93 6.46 9.99
N ILE A 16 -6.41 5.31 10.44
CA ILE A 16 -5.60 4.28 11.09
C ILE A 16 -5.87 2.97 10.38
N ILE A 17 -4.80 2.37 9.86
CA ILE A 17 -4.80 1.00 9.34
C ILE A 17 -4.24 0.11 10.45
N GLY A 18 -5.03 -0.86 10.89
CA GLY A 18 -4.66 -1.80 11.94
C GLY A 18 -4.13 -3.12 11.37
N PHE A 19 -3.99 -4.09 12.26
CA PHE A 19 -3.67 -5.47 11.92
C PHE A 19 -4.72 -6.39 12.55
N VAL A 20 -5.21 -7.34 11.75
CA VAL A 20 -5.99 -8.49 12.22
C VAL A 20 -5.49 -9.70 11.44
N ASP A 21 -5.26 -10.83 12.11
CA ASP A 21 -4.96 -12.08 11.42
C ASP A 21 -6.26 -12.71 10.91
N LEU A 22 -6.49 -12.60 9.61
CA LEU A 22 -7.69 -13.17 8.99
C LEU A 22 -7.71 -14.71 8.97
N LYS A 23 -6.64 -15.39 9.43
CA LYS A 23 -6.68 -16.85 9.67
C LYS A 23 -7.22 -17.22 11.05
N ASP A 24 -7.27 -16.24 11.95
CA ASP A 24 -7.73 -16.52 13.31
C ASP A 24 -9.25 -16.71 13.35
N SER A 25 -9.72 -17.60 14.22
CA SER A 25 -11.14 -17.80 14.53
C SER A 25 -11.79 -16.56 15.14
N ASP A 26 -11.00 -15.73 15.83
CA ASP A 26 -11.45 -14.52 16.48
C ASP A 26 -11.36 -13.25 15.60
N ALA A 27 -11.03 -13.41 14.30
CA ALA A 27 -10.85 -12.28 13.38
C ALA A 27 -12.03 -11.30 13.35
N GLU A 28 -13.26 -11.79 13.42
CA GLU A 28 -14.46 -10.93 13.46
C GLU A 28 -14.51 -10.10 14.75
N LYS A 29 -14.26 -10.71 15.88
CA LYS A 29 -14.23 -10.04 17.19
C LYS A 29 -13.13 -8.98 17.23
N ASP A 30 -11.94 -9.29 16.71
CA ASP A 30 -10.83 -8.35 16.65
C ASP A 30 -11.18 -7.13 15.77
N LEU A 31 -11.85 -7.35 14.65
CA LEU A 31 -12.35 -6.27 13.80
C LEU A 31 -13.39 -5.42 14.52
N GLU A 32 -14.35 -6.04 15.23
CA GLU A 32 -15.36 -5.33 16.05
C GLU A 32 -14.70 -4.47 17.12
N GLU A 33 -13.65 -4.96 17.79
CA GLU A 33 -12.88 -4.18 18.75
C GLU A 33 -12.20 -2.97 18.10
N HIS A 34 -11.64 -3.14 16.90
CA HIS A 34 -11.04 -2.04 16.13
C HIS A 34 -12.08 -1.01 15.68
N MET A 35 -13.29 -1.42 15.32
CA MET A 35 -14.37 -0.51 14.91
C MET A 35 -14.81 0.47 16.02
N ASN A 36 -14.47 0.22 17.28
CA ASN A 36 -14.68 1.19 18.37
C ASN A 36 -13.78 2.43 18.26
N PHE A 37 -12.79 2.44 17.35
CA PHE A 37 -11.89 3.57 17.15
C PHE A 37 -12.32 4.43 15.96
N GLN A 38 -12.70 5.67 16.22
CA GLN A 38 -13.26 6.60 15.23
C GLN A 38 -12.45 6.74 13.94
N ASN A 39 -11.12 6.66 14.03
CA ASN A 39 -10.21 6.86 12.89
C ASN A 39 -9.76 5.55 12.23
N PHE A 40 -10.28 4.41 12.67
CA PHE A 40 -10.00 3.13 12.02
C PHE A 40 -10.66 3.09 10.64
N ARG A 41 -9.90 2.68 9.61
CA ARG A 41 -10.36 2.68 8.20
C ARG A 41 -10.09 1.37 7.48
N GLY A 42 -9.23 0.53 8.02
CA GLY A 42 -8.86 -0.69 7.34
C GLY A 42 -7.80 -1.48 8.08
N ILE A 43 -7.42 -2.59 7.49
CA ILE A 43 -6.36 -3.44 8.01
C ILE A 43 -5.26 -3.66 6.97
N ARG A 44 -4.09 -4.04 7.48
CA ARG A 44 -2.98 -4.55 6.68
C ARG A 44 -2.52 -5.87 7.26
N GLN A 45 -2.39 -6.85 6.38
CA GLN A 45 -1.69 -8.10 6.67
C GLN A 45 -0.54 -8.26 5.67
N ILE A 46 0.65 -8.62 6.16
CA ILE A 46 1.82 -8.85 5.30
C ILE A 46 1.64 -10.19 4.61
N LEU A 47 1.47 -10.16 3.30
CA LEU A 47 1.26 -11.34 2.46
C LEU A 47 2.46 -11.66 1.57
N LYS A 48 3.60 -10.96 1.77
CA LYS A 48 4.84 -11.21 1.01
C LYS A 48 5.25 -12.67 1.18
N ASN A 49 5.22 -13.44 0.10
CA ASN A 49 5.62 -14.83 0.07
C ASN A 49 6.39 -15.15 -1.22
N LYS A 50 7.58 -15.72 -1.08
CA LYS A 50 8.40 -16.19 -2.22
C LYS A 50 8.07 -17.62 -2.64
N GLU A 51 7.47 -18.39 -1.75
CA GLU A 51 7.08 -19.79 -1.95
C GLU A 51 5.56 -19.84 -2.20
N HIS A 52 5.14 -19.58 -3.41
CA HIS A 52 3.73 -19.39 -3.79
C HIS A 52 2.77 -20.52 -3.31
N ASP A 53 3.25 -21.71 -3.02
CA ASP A 53 2.43 -22.87 -2.65
C ASP A 53 1.69 -22.73 -1.31
N ASN A 54 2.18 -21.89 -0.39
CA ASN A 54 1.57 -21.63 0.93
C ASN A 54 1.09 -20.18 1.09
N ASP A 55 0.73 -19.52 0.00
CA ASP A 55 0.29 -18.14 0.03
C ASP A 55 -1.04 -18.02 0.81
N LEU A 56 -1.10 -17.03 1.72
CA LEU A 56 -2.32 -16.75 2.48
C LEU A 56 -3.51 -16.43 1.57
N MET A 57 -3.27 -15.83 0.41
CA MET A 57 -4.30 -15.54 -0.58
C MET A 57 -4.93 -16.80 -1.20
N LEU A 58 -4.35 -17.99 -1.00
CA LEU A 58 -4.91 -19.30 -1.35
C LEU A 58 -5.62 -19.99 -0.19
N ASN A 59 -5.48 -19.48 1.04
CA ASN A 59 -6.02 -20.12 2.22
C ASN A 59 -7.53 -19.91 2.35
N ASN A 60 -8.30 -20.98 2.45
CA ASN A 60 -9.76 -20.92 2.49
C ASN A 60 -10.30 -20.17 3.71
N ILE A 61 -9.69 -20.33 4.89
CA ILE A 61 -10.11 -19.63 6.12
C ILE A 61 -9.86 -18.14 5.95
N TRP A 62 -8.69 -17.78 5.45
CA TRP A 62 -8.35 -16.38 5.16
C TRP A 62 -9.34 -15.74 4.16
N LEU A 63 -9.64 -16.43 3.06
CA LEU A 63 -10.59 -15.96 2.04
C LEU A 63 -12.02 -15.83 2.59
N GLU A 64 -12.44 -16.75 3.45
CA GLU A 64 -13.75 -16.69 4.09
C GLU A 64 -13.84 -15.47 5.04
N ASN A 65 -12.83 -15.30 5.91
CA ASN A 65 -12.77 -14.16 6.83
C ASN A 65 -12.51 -12.82 6.10
N PHE A 66 -11.94 -12.84 4.90
CA PHE A 66 -11.77 -11.63 4.09
C PHE A 66 -13.12 -10.95 3.77
N LYS A 67 -14.22 -11.69 3.75
CA LYS A 67 -15.58 -11.14 3.59
C LYS A 67 -15.94 -10.13 4.69
N LEU A 68 -15.31 -10.24 5.86
CA LEU A 68 -15.49 -9.29 6.97
C LEU A 68 -15.01 -7.89 6.60
N ILE A 69 -13.98 -7.76 5.76
CA ILE A 69 -13.50 -6.46 5.28
C ILE A 69 -14.60 -5.73 4.52
N ASN A 70 -15.31 -6.45 3.64
CA ASN A 70 -16.48 -5.90 2.96
C ASN A 70 -17.66 -5.64 3.92
N LYS A 71 -17.92 -6.54 4.88
CA LYS A 71 -18.99 -6.42 5.88
C LYS A 71 -18.84 -5.14 6.72
N PHE A 72 -17.61 -4.81 7.12
CA PHE A 72 -17.29 -3.64 7.94
C PHE A 72 -16.93 -2.40 7.13
N GLU A 73 -17.08 -2.45 5.79
CA GLU A 73 -16.75 -1.33 4.87
C GLU A 73 -15.32 -0.79 5.05
N LEU A 74 -14.38 -1.71 5.24
CA LEU A 74 -12.97 -1.40 5.48
C LEU A 74 -12.16 -1.45 4.18
N SER A 75 -11.04 -0.72 4.13
CA SER A 75 -10.00 -0.91 3.12
C SER A 75 -9.03 -2.00 3.54
N PHE A 76 -8.35 -2.59 2.54
CA PHE A 76 -7.29 -3.56 2.77
C PHE A 76 -5.98 -3.10 2.16
N ASP A 77 -4.99 -2.84 3.04
CA ASP A 77 -3.62 -2.53 2.62
C ASP A 77 -2.90 -3.82 2.21
N LEU A 78 -2.66 -3.99 0.93
CA LEU A 78 -2.08 -5.19 0.34
C LEU A 78 -0.56 -5.06 0.22
N LEU A 79 0.18 -5.82 1.02
CA LEU A 79 1.64 -5.85 1.01
C LEU A 79 2.14 -7.20 0.50
N ILE A 80 2.51 -7.25 -0.77
CA ILE A 80 2.98 -8.42 -1.51
C ILE A 80 4.26 -8.10 -2.28
N TYR A 81 4.95 -9.14 -2.77
CA TYR A 81 5.93 -8.99 -3.84
C TYR A 81 5.23 -8.83 -5.19
N TYR A 82 5.85 -8.12 -6.15
CA TYR A 82 5.25 -7.97 -7.48
C TYR A 82 5.01 -9.32 -8.17
N SER A 83 5.84 -10.32 -7.91
CA SER A 83 5.70 -11.68 -8.46
C SER A 83 4.39 -12.38 -8.09
N GLN A 84 3.71 -11.93 -7.01
CA GLN A 84 2.42 -12.45 -6.56
C GLN A 84 1.21 -11.74 -7.24
N TYR A 85 1.44 -10.80 -8.18
CA TYR A 85 0.39 -9.91 -8.68
C TYR A 85 -0.79 -10.64 -9.33
N LYS A 86 -0.56 -11.77 -10.02
CA LYS A 86 -1.66 -12.55 -10.65
C LYS A 86 -2.61 -13.11 -9.61
N LEU A 87 -2.06 -13.67 -8.53
CA LEU A 87 -2.85 -14.17 -7.42
C LEU A 87 -3.61 -13.03 -6.71
N ALA A 88 -2.96 -11.88 -6.55
CA ALA A 88 -3.61 -10.69 -6.00
C ALA A 88 -4.77 -10.21 -6.87
N ILE A 89 -4.63 -10.18 -8.20
CA ILE A 89 -5.72 -9.87 -9.14
C ILE A 89 -6.91 -10.80 -8.94
N ASP A 90 -6.66 -12.10 -8.76
CA ASP A 90 -7.73 -13.09 -8.54
C ASP A 90 -8.48 -12.83 -7.23
N VAL A 91 -7.76 -12.46 -6.16
CA VAL A 91 -8.39 -12.07 -4.88
C VAL A 91 -9.16 -10.76 -5.02
N ILE A 92 -8.56 -9.73 -5.63
CA ILE A 92 -9.22 -8.43 -5.80
C ILE A 92 -10.53 -8.56 -6.58
N LYS A 93 -10.54 -9.37 -7.65
CA LYS A 93 -11.75 -9.64 -8.44
C LYS A 93 -12.84 -10.38 -7.67
N LYS A 94 -12.48 -11.17 -6.65
CA LYS A 94 -13.46 -11.84 -5.76
C LYS A 94 -14.15 -10.85 -4.81
N PHE A 95 -13.51 -9.71 -4.52
CA PHE A 95 -14.01 -8.72 -3.57
C PHE A 95 -14.11 -7.31 -4.21
N PRO A 96 -14.97 -7.12 -5.23
CA PRO A 96 -15.02 -5.89 -6.02
C PRO A 96 -15.48 -4.65 -5.23
N ASN A 97 -16.13 -4.85 -4.08
CA ASN A 97 -16.59 -3.76 -3.22
C ASN A 97 -15.57 -3.36 -2.13
N VAL A 98 -14.44 -4.06 -2.02
CA VAL A 98 -13.37 -3.70 -1.10
C VAL A 98 -12.38 -2.78 -1.80
N GLN A 99 -12.03 -1.66 -1.17
CA GLN A 99 -10.93 -0.82 -1.62
C GLN A 99 -9.60 -1.46 -1.22
N PHE A 100 -8.80 -1.84 -2.21
CA PHE A 100 -7.43 -2.30 -1.99
C PHE A 100 -6.44 -1.15 -2.14
N VAL A 101 -5.45 -1.09 -1.25
CA VAL A 101 -4.34 -0.15 -1.33
C VAL A 101 -3.03 -0.93 -1.39
N ILE A 102 -2.40 -0.98 -2.56
CA ILE A 102 -1.13 -1.67 -2.72
C ILE A 102 -0.02 -0.86 -2.06
N ASN A 103 0.73 -1.49 -1.18
CA ASN A 103 1.81 -0.83 -0.46
C ASN A 103 3.13 -0.88 -1.24
N HIS A 104 3.94 0.16 -1.05
CA HIS A 104 5.34 0.22 -1.46
C HIS A 104 5.58 -0.09 -2.94
N CYS A 105 4.83 0.55 -3.84
CA CYS A 105 4.95 0.36 -5.29
C CYS A 105 4.88 -1.09 -5.75
N LEU A 106 4.05 -1.93 -5.11
CA LEU A 106 3.99 -3.37 -5.40
C LEU A 106 5.35 -4.08 -5.21
N TRP A 107 6.18 -3.59 -4.30
CA TRP A 107 7.47 -4.14 -3.90
C TRP A 107 8.31 -4.68 -5.06
N PRO A 108 8.93 -3.83 -5.86
CA PRO A 108 9.87 -4.27 -6.90
C PRO A 108 11.08 -4.92 -6.25
N GLU A 109 11.27 -6.20 -6.49
CA GLU A 109 12.39 -6.95 -5.93
C GLU A 109 13.65 -6.68 -6.75
N GLU A 110 14.38 -5.62 -6.42
CA GLU A 110 15.61 -5.26 -7.13
C GLU A 110 16.64 -6.40 -7.18
N SER A 111 16.66 -7.26 -6.15
CA SER A 111 17.54 -8.44 -6.14
C SER A 111 17.31 -9.40 -7.32
N ILE A 112 16.16 -9.34 -7.95
CA ILE A 112 15.81 -10.14 -9.12
C ILE A 112 16.11 -9.38 -10.43
N GLY A 113 16.23 -8.04 -10.36
CA GLY A 113 16.55 -7.19 -11.53
C GLY A 113 15.47 -7.15 -12.62
N ASP A 114 14.24 -7.61 -12.31
CA ASP A 114 13.15 -7.72 -13.27
C ASP A 114 12.24 -6.48 -13.27
N PHE A 115 12.77 -5.40 -13.80
CA PHE A 115 12.02 -4.16 -13.98
C PHE A 115 10.86 -4.30 -14.98
N GLU A 116 11.01 -5.14 -16.00
CA GLU A 116 9.96 -5.37 -17.02
C GLU A 116 8.80 -6.18 -16.43
N GLY A 117 9.07 -7.21 -15.63
CA GLY A 117 8.05 -7.99 -14.93
C GLY A 117 7.28 -7.14 -13.92
N TRP A 118 7.99 -6.30 -13.16
CA TRP A 118 7.34 -5.34 -12.27
C TRP A 118 6.47 -4.33 -13.05
N THR A 119 6.96 -3.79 -14.15
CA THR A 119 6.20 -2.85 -15.00
C THR A 119 4.93 -3.51 -15.54
N THR A 120 5.02 -4.76 -15.96
CA THR A 120 3.87 -5.54 -16.40
C THR A 120 2.85 -5.71 -15.29
N ALA A 121 3.31 -6.09 -14.09
CA ALA A 121 2.45 -6.28 -12.91
C ALA A 121 1.72 -4.98 -12.52
N ILE A 122 2.41 -3.85 -12.50
CA ILE A 122 1.83 -2.52 -12.20
C ILE A 122 0.72 -2.18 -13.22
N ARG A 123 0.97 -2.40 -14.50
CA ARG A 123 0.00 -2.09 -15.56
C ARG A 123 -1.22 -3.01 -15.51
N GLU A 124 -1.02 -4.31 -15.29
CA GLU A 124 -2.16 -5.25 -15.22
C GLU A 124 -3.05 -4.97 -13.99
N ILE A 125 -2.45 -4.76 -12.82
CA ILE A 125 -3.21 -4.54 -11.59
C ILE A 125 -3.89 -3.16 -11.56
N SER A 126 -3.33 -2.15 -12.23
CA SER A 126 -3.94 -0.82 -12.37
C SER A 126 -5.24 -0.82 -13.17
N GLY A 127 -5.49 -1.87 -13.95
CA GLY A 127 -6.74 -2.07 -14.67
C GLY A 127 -7.94 -2.40 -13.77
N LEU A 128 -7.76 -2.57 -12.46
CA LEU A 128 -8.82 -2.82 -11.49
C LEU A 128 -9.24 -1.51 -10.82
N ASP A 129 -10.54 -1.17 -10.89
CA ASP A 129 -11.06 0.13 -10.42
C ASP A 129 -10.98 0.31 -8.90
N ASN A 130 -11.06 -0.78 -8.15
CA ASN A 130 -11.02 -0.79 -6.69
C ASN A 130 -9.60 -0.91 -6.11
N VAL A 131 -8.58 -0.51 -6.88
CA VAL A 131 -7.17 -0.55 -6.46
C VAL A 131 -6.54 0.83 -6.52
N ALA A 132 -5.91 1.24 -5.43
CA ALA A 132 -5.02 2.39 -5.32
C ALA A 132 -3.59 1.96 -4.99
N LEU A 133 -2.62 2.82 -5.25
CA LEU A 133 -1.20 2.52 -5.06
C LEU A 133 -0.54 3.52 -4.09
N LYS A 134 0.14 2.99 -3.08
CA LYS A 134 0.99 3.76 -2.17
C LYS A 134 2.44 3.77 -2.67
N ILE A 135 2.91 4.94 -3.05
CA ILE A 135 4.27 5.17 -3.56
C ILE A 135 5.19 5.46 -2.37
N SER A 136 5.93 4.45 -1.94
CA SER A 136 6.77 4.49 -0.74
C SER A 136 7.70 3.27 -0.64
N GLY A 137 8.48 3.17 0.44
CA GLY A 137 9.27 1.98 0.78
C GLY A 137 10.55 1.81 -0.01
N PHE A 138 10.98 2.83 -0.75
CA PHE A 138 12.16 2.74 -1.62
C PHE A 138 13.43 2.39 -0.86
N GLY A 139 13.58 2.85 0.39
CA GLY A 139 14.73 2.56 1.21
C GLY A 139 14.82 1.10 1.69
N GLU A 140 13.72 0.37 1.71
CA GLU A 140 13.73 -1.04 2.11
C GLU A 140 14.28 -1.97 1.02
N TRP A 141 13.99 -1.69 -0.24
CA TRP A 141 14.40 -2.56 -1.34
C TRP A 141 15.57 -2.02 -2.17
N LYS A 142 15.99 -0.75 -1.92
CA LYS A 142 17.20 -0.13 -2.49
C LYS A 142 17.87 0.77 -1.46
N ILE A 143 18.87 0.25 -0.75
CA ILE A 143 19.53 0.98 0.34
C ILE A 143 20.22 2.26 -0.15
N ASP A 144 20.84 2.23 -1.33
CA ASP A 144 21.56 3.34 -1.96
C ASP A 144 20.72 4.04 -3.04
N TRP A 145 19.40 4.10 -2.85
CA TRP A 145 18.49 4.77 -3.77
C TRP A 145 18.84 6.26 -3.96
N ASN A 146 18.51 6.78 -5.11
CA ASN A 146 18.60 8.21 -5.40
C ASN A 146 17.38 8.66 -6.23
N THR A 147 17.22 9.98 -6.38
CA THR A 147 16.07 10.56 -7.08
C THR A 147 15.91 10.02 -8.51
N ASN A 148 17.00 9.84 -9.25
CA ASN A 148 16.93 9.35 -10.64
C ASN A 148 16.48 7.89 -10.69
N PHE A 149 16.94 7.06 -9.74
CA PHE A 149 16.54 5.67 -9.65
C PHE A 149 15.05 5.54 -9.38
N ILE A 150 14.52 6.20 -8.34
CA ILE A 150 13.11 6.08 -7.97
C ILE A 150 12.18 6.77 -8.97
N SER A 151 12.67 7.74 -9.78
CA SER A 151 11.85 8.45 -10.75
C SER A 151 11.24 7.51 -11.80
N ASN A 152 11.98 6.48 -12.24
CA ASN A 152 11.47 5.51 -13.19
C ASN A 152 10.24 4.74 -12.66
N TYR A 153 10.32 4.30 -11.41
CA TYR A 153 9.21 3.60 -10.75
C TYR A 153 8.01 4.51 -10.52
N ILE A 154 8.26 5.73 -10.05
CA ILE A 154 7.21 6.73 -9.77
C ILE A 154 6.47 7.10 -11.07
N ASN A 155 7.19 7.38 -12.15
CA ASN A 155 6.58 7.77 -13.42
C ASN A 155 5.70 6.64 -13.98
N ILE A 156 6.19 5.40 -13.99
CA ILE A 156 5.40 4.25 -14.45
C ILE A 156 4.16 4.04 -13.55
N ALA A 157 4.29 4.20 -12.24
CA ALA A 157 3.20 4.08 -11.31
C ALA A 157 2.11 5.15 -11.56
N LEU A 158 2.52 6.40 -11.76
CA LEU A 158 1.61 7.51 -12.06
C LEU A 158 0.96 7.35 -13.44
N ASP A 159 1.70 6.91 -14.44
CA ASP A 159 1.17 6.64 -15.78
C ASP A 159 0.11 5.52 -15.75
N ALA A 160 0.35 4.46 -14.97
CA ALA A 160 -0.55 3.29 -14.92
C ALA A 160 -1.82 3.56 -14.10
N PHE A 161 -1.71 4.15 -12.90
CA PHE A 161 -2.82 4.36 -11.97
C PHE A 161 -3.50 5.73 -12.11
N GLY A 162 -2.79 6.72 -12.67
CA GLY A 162 -3.21 8.12 -12.62
C GLY A 162 -3.07 8.73 -11.21
N THR A 163 -3.09 10.06 -11.14
CA THR A 163 -2.88 10.78 -9.87
C THR A 163 -3.97 10.54 -8.84
N LYS A 164 -5.20 10.26 -9.26
CA LYS A 164 -6.35 10.03 -8.38
C LYS A 164 -6.32 8.69 -7.63
N ARG A 165 -5.44 7.77 -8.03
CA ARG A 165 -5.29 6.46 -7.37
C ARG A 165 -3.87 6.19 -6.90
N CYS A 166 -3.02 7.23 -6.86
CA CYS A 166 -1.68 7.17 -6.28
C CYS A 166 -1.60 8.08 -5.05
N MET A 167 -0.85 7.63 -4.03
CA MET A 167 -0.55 8.45 -2.87
C MET A 167 0.91 8.28 -2.46
N PHE A 168 1.60 9.39 -2.15
CA PHE A 168 2.95 9.33 -1.60
C PHE A 168 2.93 9.04 -0.10
N ALA A 169 3.89 8.24 0.35
CA ALA A 169 4.12 7.98 1.76
C ALA A 169 5.62 7.83 2.04
N SER A 170 6.03 8.07 3.29
CA SER A 170 7.44 8.08 3.67
C SER A 170 7.98 6.72 4.08
N ASN A 171 7.09 5.78 4.46
CA ASN A 171 7.47 4.54 5.16
C ASN A 171 8.32 4.77 6.43
N PHE A 172 8.23 5.96 7.04
CA PHE A 172 8.96 6.26 8.26
C PHE A 172 8.30 5.63 9.50
N PRO A 173 9.09 5.13 10.45
CA PRO A 173 10.55 5.24 10.55
C PRO A 173 11.35 4.12 9.88
N VAL A 174 10.73 3.17 9.18
CA VAL A 174 11.40 1.96 8.66
C VAL A 174 12.55 2.32 7.72
N ASP A 175 12.30 3.11 6.70
CA ASP A 175 13.33 3.51 5.72
C ASP A 175 14.52 4.24 6.37
N LYS A 176 14.30 4.98 7.46
CA LYS A 176 15.39 5.60 8.22
C LYS A 176 16.37 4.58 8.80
N PHE A 177 15.87 3.46 9.32
CA PHE A 177 16.70 2.43 9.94
C PHE A 177 17.41 1.55 8.92
N ILE A 178 16.83 1.35 7.75
CA ILE A 178 17.37 0.45 6.72
C ILE A 178 18.32 1.19 5.80
N SER A 179 17.90 2.30 5.19
CA SER A 179 18.68 3.04 4.18
C SER A 179 19.38 4.28 4.72
N HIS A 180 19.25 4.59 6.02
CA HIS A 180 19.74 5.80 6.64
C HIS A 180 19.22 7.10 5.98
N SER A 181 18.14 7.02 5.22
CA SER A 181 17.53 8.15 4.54
C SER A 181 16.82 9.07 5.52
N SER A 182 16.81 10.37 5.24
CA SER A 182 16.04 11.32 6.02
C SER A 182 14.60 11.41 5.50
N TYR A 183 13.67 11.78 6.36
CA TYR A 183 12.29 12.09 5.97
C TYR A 183 12.26 13.15 4.86
N GLU A 184 13.07 14.19 4.98
CA GLU A 184 13.20 15.28 4.03
C GLU A 184 13.68 14.82 2.65
N SER A 185 14.64 13.85 2.59
CA SER A 185 15.18 13.36 1.31
C SER A 185 14.12 12.69 0.43
N PHE A 186 13.18 11.94 1.04
CA PHE A 186 12.05 11.36 0.30
C PHE A 186 11.14 12.43 -0.26
N TRP A 187 10.65 13.34 0.58
CA TRP A 187 9.71 14.36 0.13
C TRP A 187 10.34 15.31 -0.88
N SER A 188 11.60 15.71 -0.70
CA SER A 188 12.33 16.54 -1.69
C SER A 188 12.45 15.83 -3.04
N SER A 189 12.69 14.50 -3.03
CA SER A 189 12.75 13.71 -4.26
C SER A 189 11.38 13.60 -4.91
N TYR A 190 10.31 13.35 -4.14
CA TYR A 190 8.95 13.29 -4.69
C TYR A 190 8.53 14.60 -5.32
N PHE A 191 8.72 15.73 -4.65
CA PHE A 191 8.43 17.07 -5.22
C PHE A 191 9.25 17.36 -6.48
N LYS A 192 10.52 16.95 -6.50
CA LYS A 192 11.36 17.13 -7.70
C LYS A 192 10.87 16.32 -8.89
N ILE A 193 10.53 15.04 -8.66
CA ILE A 193 10.05 14.12 -9.71
C ILE A 193 8.71 14.59 -10.26
N THR A 194 7.82 15.07 -9.40
CA THR A 194 6.45 15.46 -9.75
C THR A 194 6.29 16.96 -10.06
N SER A 195 7.39 17.69 -10.23
CA SER A 195 7.37 19.15 -10.50
C SER A 195 6.64 19.55 -11.79
N HIS A 196 6.37 18.58 -12.67
CA HIS A 196 5.61 18.77 -13.91
C HIS A 196 4.10 18.61 -13.75
N LEU A 197 3.63 18.12 -12.61
CA LEU A 197 2.19 17.94 -12.34
C LEU A 197 1.52 19.31 -12.13
N SER A 198 0.28 19.42 -12.57
CA SER A 198 -0.58 20.55 -12.22
C SER A 198 -0.87 20.58 -10.71
N ASN A 199 -1.35 21.72 -10.21
CA ASN A 199 -1.72 21.85 -8.78
C ASN A 199 -2.79 20.84 -8.35
N ASP A 200 -3.76 20.50 -9.22
CA ASP A 200 -4.81 19.55 -8.92
C ASP A 200 -4.25 18.13 -8.82
N GLU A 201 -3.39 17.74 -9.76
CA GLU A 201 -2.72 16.45 -9.76
C GLU A 201 -1.77 16.29 -8.56
N ALA A 202 -1.02 17.33 -8.23
CA ALA A 202 -0.17 17.33 -7.03
C ALA A 202 -1.01 17.20 -5.76
N ASN A 203 -2.14 17.93 -5.66
CA ASN A 203 -3.07 17.77 -4.53
C ASN A 203 -3.64 16.36 -4.42
N ASP A 204 -3.93 15.69 -5.54
CA ASP A 204 -4.40 14.30 -5.51
C ASP A 204 -3.36 13.40 -4.84
N VAL A 205 -2.11 13.39 -5.31
CA VAL A 205 -1.07 12.44 -4.84
C VAL A 205 -0.48 12.77 -3.47
N PHE A 206 -0.54 14.05 -3.03
CA PHE A 206 0.08 14.46 -1.76
C PHE A 206 -0.92 14.68 -0.63
N MET A 207 -2.22 14.91 -0.90
CA MET A 207 -3.16 15.39 0.11
C MET A 207 -4.52 14.72 0.13
N LYS A 208 -5.10 14.33 -1.04
CA LYS A 208 -6.50 13.91 -1.13
C LYS A 208 -6.70 12.40 -1.09
N ASN A 209 -5.75 11.61 -1.58
CA ASN A 209 -5.87 10.16 -1.70
C ASN A 209 -5.49 9.43 -0.42
#